data_271bf6db313badf62ba412451d97a1e5
#
_entry.id   271bf6db313badf62ba412451d97a1e5
#
_cell.length_a   1.000
_cell.length_b   1.000
_cell.length_c   1.000
_cell.angle_alpha   90.00
_cell.angle_beta   90.00
_cell.angle_gamma   90.00
#
_symmetry.space_group_name_H-M   'P 1'
#
loop_
_entity.id
_entity.type
_entity.pdbx_description
1 polymer ?
#
loop_
_entity_poly.entity_id
_entity_poly.type
_entity_poly.pdbx_seq_one_letter_code
_entity_poly.pdbx_strand_id
1 'polypeptide(L)'
;MAEPDVEAAEVPLYLRVAAALREDLAHRRISPGSRLPSERSLSQRYHVNRQTVRSALQLLRDERLVVTDRRGTFAAAAGAEPAAPVLAARRPTFPGGPRVSEALVRASLTWEPPPTPLTSRLLLAPGEPTLVHRHLVLGPQGAALQRAVSWFSRPALSEIPQLARYRRIKESHHQPDLRLLYHWMHQAGLRITHRESVGVPPGPAATPTGDGAARLIVHRVVSDQHGHALEITDIDFSARSAAWTYEFSA
;
A
#
# COMPACT_ATOMS: atom_id res chain seq x y z
N MET A 1 4.88 23.54 32.74
CA MET A 1 4.42 23.37 31.34
C MET A 1 5.04 22.06 30.87
N ALA A 2 4.25 21.00 30.90
CA ALA A 2 4.70 19.67 30.49
C ALA A 2 4.49 19.56 28.97
N GLU A 3 5.54 19.18 28.25
CA GLU A 3 5.46 18.82 26.84
C GLU A 3 4.62 17.55 26.70
N PRO A 4 3.72 17.46 25.70
CA PRO A 4 3.01 16.20 25.47
C PRO A 4 3.95 15.17 24.85
N ASP A 5 4.10 14.04 25.54
CA ASP A 5 4.74 12.82 25.04
C ASP A 5 4.23 12.51 23.64
N VAL A 6 5.14 12.51 22.68
CA VAL A 6 4.88 12.01 21.31
C VAL A 6 4.85 10.49 21.40
N GLU A 7 3.64 9.96 21.58
CA GLU A 7 3.35 8.53 21.57
C GLU A 7 3.84 7.92 20.25
N ALA A 8 4.92 7.14 20.33
CA ALA A 8 5.52 6.45 19.21
C ALA A 8 4.46 5.54 18.57
N ALA A 9 4.06 5.82 17.35
CA ALA A 9 3.05 5.05 16.61
C ALA A 9 3.44 3.57 16.59
N GLU A 10 2.70 2.74 17.29
CA GLU A 10 2.97 1.32 17.47
C GLU A 10 2.88 0.59 16.13
N VAL A 11 3.97 -0.01 15.68
CA VAL A 11 4.06 -0.76 14.42
C VAL A 11 3.03 -1.90 14.45
N PRO A 12 2.15 -2.03 13.44
CA PRO A 12 1.12 -3.08 13.39
C PRO A 12 1.70 -4.47 13.65
N LEU A 13 1.02 -5.27 14.49
CA LEU A 13 1.52 -6.58 14.96
C LEU A 13 1.91 -7.52 13.82
N TYR A 14 1.15 -7.56 12.71
CA TYR A 14 1.50 -8.43 11.59
C TYR A 14 2.80 -8.00 10.88
N LEU A 15 3.16 -6.72 10.89
CA LEU A 15 4.44 -6.22 10.38
C LEU A 15 5.60 -6.66 11.27
N ARG A 16 5.40 -6.61 12.58
CA ARG A 16 6.41 -7.09 13.54
C ARG A 16 6.64 -8.59 13.35
N VAL A 17 5.58 -9.37 13.17
CA VAL A 17 5.68 -10.82 12.89
C VAL A 17 6.37 -11.06 11.55
N ALA A 18 6.01 -10.33 10.50
CA ALA A 18 6.64 -10.46 9.19
C ALA A 18 8.14 -10.07 9.24
N ALA A 19 8.49 -9.00 9.97
CA ALA A 19 9.88 -8.57 10.15
C ALA A 19 10.70 -9.65 10.88
N ALA A 20 10.18 -10.22 11.97
CA ALA A 20 10.85 -11.28 12.71
C ALA A 20 11.05 -12.56 11.87
N LEU A 21 10.03 -12.97 11.11
CA LEU A 21 10.15 -14.12 10.20
C LEU A 21 11.13 -13.84 9.04
N ARG A 22 11.16 -12.62 8.51
CA ARG A 22 12.12 -12.21 7.47
C ARG A 22 13.56 -12.27 8.00
N GLU A 23 13.77 -11.86 9.24
CA GLU A 23 15.06 -11.96 9.90
C GLU A 23 15.47 -13.43 10.12
N ASP A 24 14.53 -14.29 10.57
CA ASP A 24 14.78 -15.74 10.71
C ASP A 24 15.16 -16.39 9.37
N LEU A 25 14.56 -15.97 8.26
CA LEU A 25 14.89 -16.43 6.90
C LEU A 25 16.25 -15.90 6.43
N ALA A 26 16.52 -14.60 6.65
CA ALA A 26 17.78 -13.96 6.24
C ALA A 26 18.98 -14.55 6.97
N HIS A 27 18.86 -14.82 8.27
CA HIS A 27 19.91 -15.45 9.10
C HIS A 27 19.93 -16.97 9.01
N ARG A 28 19.18 -17.57 8.07
CA ARG A 28 19.06 -19.02 7.88
C ARG A 28 18.65 -19.80 9.14
N ARG A 29 17.98 -19.17 10.11
CA ARG A 29 17.35 -19.88 11.24
C ARG A 29 16.22 -20.77 10.75
N ILE A 30 15.60 -20.39 9.62
CA ILE A 30 14.72 -21.21 8.80
C ILE A 30 15.48 -21.46 7.50
N SER A 31 15.88 -22.71 7.28
CA SER A 31 16.66 -23.06 6.10
C SER A 31 15.84 -22.90 4.81
N PRO A 32 16.44 -22.46 3.69
CA PRO A 32 15.78 -22.44 2.40
C PRO A 32 15.15 -23.80 2.05
N GLY A 33 13.92 -23.79 1.55
CA GLY A 33 13.14 -24.99 1.23
C GLY A 33 12.55 -25.71 2.43
N SER A 34 12.89 -25.33 3.68
CA SER A 34 12.32 -25.95 4.86
C SER A 34 10.90 -25.45 5.16
N ARG A 35 10.13 -26.29 5.86
CA ARG A 35 8.78 -25.97 6.27
C ARG A 35 8.78 -24.96 7.42
N LEU A 36 8.00 -23.89 7.29
CA LEU A 36 7.75 -22.96 8.38
C LEU A 36 6.87 -23.60 9.47
N PRO A 37 6.96 -23.14 10.72
CA PRO A 37 6.01 -23.50 11.76
C PRO A 37 4.57 -23.22 11.33
N SER A 38 3.60 -24.00 11.83
CA SER A 38 2.19 -23.81 11.50
C SER A 38 1.66 -22.44 11.97
N GLU A 39 0.59 -21.94 11.34
CA GLU A 39 -0.08 -20.71 11.78
C GLU A 39 -0.42 -20.73 13.28
N ARG A 40 -0.79 -21.92 13.81
CA ARG A 40 -1.06 -22.10 15.23
C ARG A 40 0.21 -21.90 16.08
N SER A 41 1.31 -22.51 15.66
CA SER A 41 2.59 -22.40 16.35
C SER A 41 3.14 -20.99 16.31
N LEU A 42 3.04 -20.31 15.16
CA LEU A 42 3.44 -18.91 15.02
C LEU A 42 2.56 -17.97 15.85
N SER A 43 1.25 -18.21 15.91
CA SER A 43 0.31 -17.47 16.74
C SER A 43 0.69 -17.56 18.23
N GLN A 44 1.08 -18.76 18.69
CA GLN A 44 1.56 -18.98 20.06
C GLN A 44 2.92 -18.30 20.31
N ARG A 45 3.88 -18.46 19.36
CA ARG A 45 5.24 -17.92 19.50
C ARG A 45 5.26 -16.39 19.58
N TYR A 46 4.41 -15.73 18.79
CA TYR A 46 4.39 -14.26 18.72
C TYR A 46 3.27 -13.62 19.56
N HIS A 47 2.49 -14.41 20.29
CA HIS A 47 1.35 -13.96 21.12
C HIS A 47 0.36 -13.09 20.34
N VAL A 48 0.04 -13.49 19.10
CA VAL A 48 -0.91 -12.80 18.23
C VAL A 48 -2.01 -13.75 17.75
N ASN A 49 -3.12 -13.21 17.26
CA ASN A 49 -4.17 -14.03 16.67
C ASN A 49 -3.74 -14.66 15.33
N ARG A 50 -4.42 -15.73 14.89
CA ARG A 50 -4.10 -16.42 13.64
C ARG A 50 -4.26 -15.53 12.40
N GLN A 51 -5.19 -14.58 12.44
CA GLN A 51 -5.40 -13.65 11.34
C GLN A 51 -4.18 -12.73 11.15
N THR A 52 -3.57 -12.26 12.26
CA THR A 52 -2.32 -11.50 12.23
C THR A 52 -1.17 -12.31 11.60
N VAL A 53 -1.07 -13.61 11.95
CA VAL A 53 -0.07 -14.51 11.34
C VAL A 53 -0.34 -14.69 9.84
N ARG A 54 -1.60 -14.88 9.43
CA ARG A 54 -1.96 -15.00 7.99
C ARG A 54 -1.57 -13.75 7.21
N SER A 55 -1.85 -12.58 7.77
CA SER A 55 -1.45 -11.31 7.13
C SER A 55 0.07 -11.18 7.01
N ALA A 56 0.82 -11.61 8.03
CA ALA A 56 2.28 -11.64 7.99
C ALA A 56 2.82 -12.63 6.94
N LEU A 57 2.28 -13.85 6.92
CA LEU A 57 2.67 -14.87 5.92
C LEU A 57 2.27 -14.46 4.50
N GLN A 58 1.14 -13.76 4.34
CA GLN A 58 0.75 -13.22 3.05
C GLN A 58 1.77 -12.19 2.55
N LEU A 59 2.21 -11.28 3.43
CA LEU A 59 3.26 -10.32 3.10
C LEU A 59 4.56 -11.00 2.67
N LEU A 60 4.98 -12.07 3.38
CA LEU A 60 6.18 -12.83 3.03
C LEU A 60 6.02 -13.62 1.72
N ARG A 61 4.79 -14.08 1.38
CA ARG A 61 4.49 -14.68 0.06
C ARG A 61 4.60 -13.66 -1.06
N ASP A 62 4.07 -12.46 -0.85
CA ASP A 62 4.16 -11.37 -1.81
C ASP A 62 5.61 -10.92 -2.03
N GLU A 63 6.46 -11.08 -1.00
CA GLU A 63 7.91 -10.88 -1.06
C GLU A 63 8.68 -12.09 -1.62
N ARG A 64 7.98 -13.18 -1.95
CA ARG A 64 8.57 -14.46 -2.42
C ARG A 64 9.57 -15.10 -1.46
N LEU A 65 9.53 -14.74 -0.21
CA LEU A 65 10.35 -15.34 0.83
C LEU A 65 9.80 -16.69 1.29
N VAL A 66 8.49 -16.92 1.07
CA VAL A 66 7.82 -18.18 1.39
C VAL A 66 6.85 -18.59 0.29
N VAL A 67 6.62 -19.91 0.17
CA VAL A 67 5.65 -20.51 -0.74
C VAL A 67 4.68 -21.36 0.08
N THR A 68 3.38 -21.30 -0.21
CA THR A 68 2.37 -22.12 0.46
C THR A 68 1.76 -23.10 -0.53
N ASP A 69 1.77 -24.38 -0.19
CA ASP A 69 1.10 -25.46 -0.91
C ASP A 69 0.14 -26.24 0.02
N ARG A 70 -0.42 -27.36 -0.46
CA ARG A 70 -1.32 -28.22 0.32
C ARG A 70 -0.66 -28.83 1.56
N ARG A 71 0.68 -28.91 1.61
CA ARG A 71 1.48 -29.50 2.69
C ARG A 71 1.88 -28.46 3.75
N GLY A 72 1.76 -27.16 3.46
CA GLY A 72 2.08 -26.06 4.38
C GLY A 72 2.78 -24.88 3.74
N THR A 73 3.39 -24.04 4.57
CA THR A 73 4.22 -22.91 4.14
C THR A 73 5.68 -23.29 4.25
N PHE A 74 6.47 -23.01 3.23
CA PHE A 74 7.88 -23.35 3.10
C PHE A 74 8.70 -22.09 2.82
N ALA A 75 9.91 -22.02 3.33
CA ALA A 75 10.89 -21.01 2.94
C ALA A 75 11.22 -21.17 1.45
N ALA A 76 11.41 -20.07 0.74
CA ALA A 76 11.88 -20.15 -0.65
C ALA A 76 13.23 -20.91 -0.70
N ALA A 77 13.40 -21.83 -1.65
CA ALA A 77 14.63 -22.62 -1.78
C ALA A 77 15.80 -21.71 -2.19
N ALA A 78 16.95 -21.84 -1.51
CA ALA A 78 18.19 -21.24 -1.97
C ALA A 78 18.65 -22.02 -3.19
N GLY A 79 18.65 -21.40 -4.37
CA GLY A 79 19.09 -22.04 -5.59
C GLY A 79 18.04 -22.14 -6.68
N ALA A 80 16.80 -21.73 -6.48
CA ALA A 80 16.15 -21.03 -7.55
C ALA A 80 17.01 -19.77 -7.75
N GLU A 81 18.12 -19.92 -8.52
CA GLU A 81 18.64 -18.73 -9.19
C GLU A 81 17.42 -17.97 -9.65
N PRO A 82 17.35 -16.64 -9.45
CA PRO A 82 16.44 -15.88 -10.27
C PRO A 82 16.93 -16.26 -11.69
N ALA A 83 16.28 -17.24 -12.33
CA ALA A 83 16.18 -17.24 -13.77
C ALA A 83 15.98 -15.77 -14.07
N ALA A 84 16.93 -15.15 -14.80
CA ALA A 84 17.05 -13.71 -15.05
C ALA A 84 15.66 -13.14 -14.96
N PRO A 85 15.35 -12.22 -14.04
CA PRO A 85 14.01 -12.07 -13.52
C PRO A 85 13.07 -12.07 -14.71
N VAL A 86 12.36 -13.17 -14.94
CA VAL A 86 11.08 -13.10 -15.58
C VAL A 86 10.36 -12.24 -14.57
N LEU A 87 10.37 -10.98 -14.86
CA LEU A 87 9.72 -9.90 -14.15
C LEU A 87 8.26 -10.32 -14.05
N ALA A 88 7.98 -11.25 -13.13
CA ALA A 88 6.62 -11.46 -12.69
C ALA A 88 6.25 -10.10 -12.19
N ALA A 89 5.48 -9.40 -13.02
CA ALA A 89 5.03 -8.05 -12.81
C ALA A 89 4.73 -7.89 -11.33
N ARG A 90 5.55 -7.11 -10.63
CA ARG A 90 5.29 -6.81 -9.23
C ARG A 90 3.91 -6.22 -9.20
N ARG A 91 2.94 -6.97 -8.66
CA ARG A 91 1.59 -6.45 -8.56
C ARG A 91 1.66 -5.09 -7.90
N PRO A 92 1.04 -4.07 -8.50
CA PRO A 92 1.10 -2.74 -7.95
C PRO A 92 0.63 -2.78 -6.50
N THR A 93 1.38 -2.13 -5.61
CA THR A 93 0.99 -1.98 -4.19
C THR A 93 0.32 -0.63 -4.02
N PHE A 94 -0.72 -0.59 -3.21
CA PHE A 94 -1.40 0.66 -2.89
C PHE A 94 -0.63 1.45 -1.80
N PRO A 95 -0.51 2.77 -1.90
CA PRO A 95 -0.88 3.66 -3.01
C PRO A 95 0.14 3.67 -4.16
N GLY A 96 1.17 2.90 -4.10
CA GLY A 96 2.26 2.85 -5.08
C GLY A 96 3.43 3.77 -4.73
N GLY A 97 4.51 3.61 -5.49
CA GLY A 97 5.75 4.36 -5.33
C GLY A 97 6.94 3.50 -4.91
N PRO A 98 8.15 4.05 -5.03
CA PRO A 98 9.37 3.35 -4.64
C PRO A 98 9.37 3.06 -3.14
N ARG A 99 9.82 1.87 -2.76
CA ARG A 99 10.09 1.54 -1.35
C ARG A 99 11.42 2.20 -0.98
N VAL A 100 11.36 3.24 -0.17
CA VAL A 100 12.56 3.85 0.42
C VAL A 100 12.76 3.20 1.78
N SER A 101 13.87 2.48 1.97
CA SER A 101 14.12 1.67 3.17
C SER A 101 14.24 2.48 4.47
N GLU A 102 14.51 3.78 4.38
CA GLU A 102 14.67 4.68 5.53
C GLU A 102 13.62 5.79 5.58
N ALA A 103 12.53 5.66 4.82
CA ALA A 103 11.50 6.68 4.77
C ALA A 103 10.48 6.50 5.90
N LEU A 104 10.12 7.60 6.55
CA LEU A 104 8.99 7.65 7.45
C LEU A 104 7.70 7.81 6.63
N VAL A 105 6.77 6.89 6.80
CA VAL A 105 5.46 6.94 6.17
C VAL A 105 4.41 7.44 7.16
N ARG A 106 3.65 8.46 6.76
CA ARG A 106 2.44 8.92 7.46
C ARG A 106 1.23 8.68 6.58
N ALA A 107 0.20 8.07 7.13
CA ALA A 107 -1.05 7.82 6.43
C ALA A 107 -2.25 8.21 7.29
N SER A 108 -3.33 8.66 6.64
CA SER A 108 -4.60 8.96 7.31
C SER A 108 -5.78 8.64 6.40
N LEU A 109 -6.93 8.34 7.01
CA LEU A 109 -8.23 8.20 6.36
C LEU A 109 -9.20 9.23 6.92
N THR A 110 -9.92 9.90 6.03
CA THR A 110 -10.96 10.88 6.38
C THR A 110 -12.19 10.67 5.50
N TRP A 111 -13.35 11.17 5.96
CA TRP A 111 -14.56 11.27 5.14
C TRP A 111 -14.74 12.71 4.72
N GLU A 112 -14.64 12.98 3.41
CA GLU A 112 -14.78 14.33 2.86
C GLU A 112 -15.25 14.27 1.40
N PRO A 113 -15.90 15.34 0.88
CA PRO A 113 -16.26 15.39 -0.52
C PRO A 113 -15.01 15.40 -1.40
N PRO A 114 -15.01 14.64 -2.52
CA PRO A 114 -13.92 14.70 -3.48
C PRO A 114 -13.97 16.03 -4.26
N PRO A 115 -12.89 16.41 -4.94
CA PRO A 115 -12.91 17.49 -5.92
C PRO A 115 -14.05 17.29 -6.95
N THR A 116 -14.73 18.38 -7.31
CA THR A 116 -15.90 18.34 -8.22
C THR A 116 -15.69 17.52 -9.50
N PRO A 117 -14.53 17.60 -10.20
CA PRO A 117 -14.30 16.79 -11.41
C PRO A 117 -14.28 15.27 -11.18
N LEU A 118 -14.07 14.83 -9.94
CA LEU A 118 -14.01 13.40 -9.61
C LEU A 118 -15.36 12.84 -9.17
N THR A 119 -16.31 13.68 -8.78
CA THR A 119 -17.59 13.27 -8.18
C THR A 119 -18.35 12.29 -9.07
N SER A 120 -18.58 12.64 -10.33
CA SER A 120 -19.28 11.77 -11.28
C SER A 120 -18.52 10.49 -11.60
N ARG A 121 -17.19 10.57 -11.71
CA ARG A 121 -16.31 9.41 -11.98
C ARG A 121 -16.34 8.40 -10.84
N LEU A 122 -16.51 8.89 -9.60
CA LEU A 122 -16.62 8.06 -8.39
C LEU A 122 -18.05 7.61 -8.09
N LEU A 123 -19.01 7.93 -8.98
CA LEU A 123 -20.44 7.61 -8.84
C LEU A 123 -21.03 8.17 -7.53
N LEU A 124 -20.67 9.39 -7.18
CA LEU A 124 -21.13 10.13 -6.00
C LEU A 124 -22.06 11.26 -6.42
N ALA A 125 -22.95 11.65 -5.51
CA ALA A 125 -23.75 12.86 -5.68
C ALA A 125 -22.90 14.13 -5.40
N PRO A 126 -23.25 15.30 -5.93
CA PRO A 126 -22.59 16.56 -5.61
C PRO A 126 -22.53 16.80 -4.09
N GLY A 127 -21.33 17.02 -3.55
CA GLY A 127 -21.11 17.22 -2.11
C GLY A 127 -21.16 15.95 -1.25
N GLU A 128 -21.42 14.78 -1.85
CA GLU A 128 -21.41 13.52 -1.11
C GLU A 128 -19.99 13.17 -0.65
N PRO A 129 -19.77 12.94 0.65
CA PRO A 129 -18.45 12.57 1.15
C PRO A 129 -18.10 11.14 0.76
N THR A 130 -16.82 10.90 0.55
CA THR A 130 -16.25 9.58 0.38
C THR A 130 -15.05 9.37 1.28
N LEU A 131 -14.58 8.12 1.35
CA LEU A 131 -13.36 7.78 2.04
C LEU A 131 -12.16 8.33 1.25
N VAL A 132 -11.32 9.10 1.92
CA VAL A 132 -10.10 9.70 1.33
C VAL A 132 -8.89 9.21 2.12
N HIS A 133 -7.94 8.62 1.40
CA HIS A 133 -6.67 8.18 1.97
C HIS A 133 -5.57 9.16 1.58
N ARG A 134 -4.88 9.69 2.57
CA ARG A 134 -3.67 10.51 2.38
C ARG A 134 -2.46 9.73 2.82
N HIS A 135 -1.45 9.73 1.98
CA HIS A 135 -0.20 9.01 2.22
C HIS A 135 0.97 9.96 1.94
N LEU A 136 1.86 10.07 2.90
CA LEU A 136 3.03 10.95 2.83
C LEU A 136 4.28 10.12 3.14
N VAL A 137 5.24 10.18 2.23
CA VAL A 137 6.56 9.58 2.41
C VAL A 137 7.56 10.70 2.69
N LEU A 138 8.23 10.62 3.82
CA LEU A 138 9.25 11.58 4.27
C LEU A 138 10.64 10.95 4.18
N GLY A 139 11.59 11.67 3.65
CA GLY A 139 13.00 11.28 3.67
C GLY A 139 13.65 11.48 5.04
N PRO A 140 14.95 11.11 5.18
CA PRO A 140 15.67 11.14 6.46
C PRO A 140 15.70 12.51 7.17
N GLN A 141 15.57 13.60 6.39
CA GLN A 141 15.57 14.98 6.92
C GLN A 141 14.15 15.56 7.06
N GLY A 142 13.11 14.71 7.00
CA GLY A 142 11.72 15.14 7.07
C GLY A 142 11.17 15.80 5.80
N ALA A 143 11.97 15.87 4.72
CA ALA A 143 11.50 16.40 3.45
C ALA A 143 10.48 15.47 2.82
N ALA A 144 9.35 16.01 2.31
CA ALA A 144 8.37 15.22 1.59
C ALA A 144 8.96 14.71 0.28
N LEU A 145 9.05 13.39 0.14
CA LEU A 145 9.48 12.73 -1.09
C LEU A 145 8.29 12.43 -2.01
N GLN A 146 7.17 11.99 -1.43
CA GLN A 146 5.98 11.62 -2.17
C GLN A 146 4.75 11.98 -1.35
N ARG A 147 3.72 12.48 -2.02
CA ARG A 147 2.37 12.64 -1.46
C ARG A 147 1.40 11.92 -2.36
N ALA A 148 0.49 11.14 -1.79
CA ALA A 148 -0.59 10.54 -2.54
C ALA A 148 -1.92 10.84 -1.86
N VAL A 149 -2.93 11.15 -2.67
CA VAL A 149 -4.31 11.30 -2.21
C VAL A 149 -5.18 10.38 -3.06
N SER A 150 -5.90 9.48 -2.41
CA SER A 150 -6.76 8.51 -3.07
C SER A 150 -8.21 8.70 -2.63
N TRP A 151 -9.12 8.71 -3.60
CA TRP A 151 -10.57 8.80 -3.39
C TRP A 151 -11.20 7.48 -3.81
N PHE A 152 -12.08 6.94 -2.97
CA PHE A 152 -12.76 5.69 -3.23
C PHE A 152 -14.17 5.94 -3.76
N SER A 153 -14.58 5.15 -4.75
CA SER A 153 -15.90 5.26 -5.34
C SER A 153 -16.97 4.60 -4.46
N ARG A 154 -18.24 4.89 -4.74
CA ARG A 154 -19.38 4.23 -4.09
C ARG A 154 -19.34 2.69 -4.29
N PRO A 155 -19.09 2.15 -5.49
CA PRO A 155 -18.90 0.71 -5.69
C PRO A 155 -17.77 0.13 -4.83
N ALA A 156 -16.60 0.77 -4.77
CA ALA A 156 -15.49 0.29 -3.95
C ALA A 156 -15.88 0.17 -2.46
N LEU A 157 -16.63 1.14 -1.95
CA LEU A 157 -17.09 1.15 -0.56
C LEU A 157 -18.21 0.15 -0.27
N SER A 158 -18.98 -0.28 -1.29
CA SER A 158 -20.02 -1.29 -1.14
C SER A 158 -19.51 -2.71 -1.34
N GLU A 159 -18.59 -2.92 -2.28
CA GLU A 159 -18.16 -4.25 -2.71
C GLU A 159 -16.93 -4.77 -1.99
N ILE A 160 -16.12 -3.87 -1.37
CA ILE A 160 -14.92 -4.25 -0.64
C ILE A 160 -15.20 -4.22 0.87
N PRO A 161 -15.47 -5.38 1.52
CA PRO A 161 -15.85 -5.42 2.95
C PRO A 161 -14.80 -4.81 3.88
N GLN A 162 -13.52 -4.91 3.49
CA GLN A 162 -12.41 -4.35 4.27
C GLN A 162 -12.40 -2.81 4.27
N LEU A 163 -12.94 -2.16 3.23
CA LEU A 163 -13.15 -0.71 3.21
C LEU A 163 -14.43 -0.32 3.97
N ALA A 164 -15.46 -1.17 3.96
CA ALA A 164 -16.73 -0.89 4.63
C ALA A 164 -16.56 -0.66 6.14
N ARG A 165 -15.56 -1.27 6.77
CA ARG A 165 -15.26 -1.05 8.21
C ARG A 165 -14.94 0.40 8.55
N TYR A 166 -14.41 1.18 7.59
CA TYR A 166 -14.07 2.59 7.76
C TYR A 166 -15.27 3.53 7.62
N ARG A 167 -16.47 3.04 7.23
CA ARG A 167 -17.70 3.85 7.13
C ARG A 167 -18.15 4.47 8.45
N ARG A 168 -17.76 3.89 9.58
CA ARG A 168 -18.13 4.35 10.93
C ARG A 168 -17.12 5.27 11.58
N ILE A 169 -16.07 5.64 10.88
CA ILE A 169 -15.05 6.55 11.40
C ILE A 169 -15.64 7.96 11.42
N LYS A 170 -15.86 8.52 12.61
CA LYS A 170 -16.34 9.90 12.81
C LYS A 170 -15.22 10.93 12.75
N GLU A 171 -13.99 10.48 12.99
CA GLU A 171 -12.77 11.29 13.01
C GLU A 171 -11.73 10.67 12.08
N SER A 172 -10.59 11.36 11.88
CA SER A 172 -9.51 10.83 11.05
C SER A 172 -8.92 9.55 11.68
N HIS A 173 -8.78 8.50 10.88
CA HIS A 173 -8.04 7.30 11.29
C HIS A 173 -6.59 7.43 10.86
N HIS A 174 -5.68 7.43 11.83
CA HIS A 174 -4.25 7.53 11.57
C HIS A 174 -3.64 6.14 11.33
N GLN A 175 -2.62 6.11 10.44
CA GLN A 175 -1.88 4.91 10.07
C GLN A 175 -2.75 3.73 9.58
N PRO A 176 -3.74 3.98 8.67
CA PRO A 176 -4.50 2.89 8.07
C PRO A 176 -3.59 2.01 7.22
N ASP A 177 -3.76 0.70 7.30
CA ASP A 177 -3.05 -0.21 6.43
C ASP A 177 -3.92 -0.61 5.24
N LEU A 178 -3.70 0.03 4.12
CA LEU A 178 -4.36 -0.26 2.84
C LEU A 178 -3.44 -0.93 1.81
N ARG A 179 -2.26 -1.39 2.20
CA ARG A 179 -1.30 -1.99 1.24
C ARG A 179 -1.85 -3.21 0.51
N LEU A 180 -2.79 -3.92 1.12
CA LEU A 180 -3.48 -5.06 0.54
C LEU A 180 -4.76 -4.69 -0.21
N LEU A 181 -5.02 -3.40 -0.50
CA LEU A 181 -6.25 -2.94 -1.13
C LEU A 181 -6.56 -3.71 -2.42
N TYR A 182 -5.60 -3.84 -3.32
CA TYR A 182 -5.81 -4.54 -4.59
C TYR A 182 -6.03 -6.05 -4.41
N HIS A 183 -5.42 -6.63 -3.39
CA HIS A 183 -5.72 -8.01 -2.99
C HIS A 183 -7.17 -8.15 -2.48
N TRP A 184 -7.65 -7.19 -1.68
CA TRP A 184 -9.06 -7.19 -1.23
C TRP A 184 -10.03 -7.02 -2.38
N MET A 185 -9.71 -6.20 -3.39
CA MET A 185 -10.51 -6.08 -4.60
C MET A 185 -10.62 -7.43 -5.33
N HIS A 186 -9.51 -8.14 -5.51
CA HIS A 186 -9.52 -9.48 -6.10
C HIS A 186 -10.29 -10.50 -5.24
N GLN A 187 -10.16 -10.46 -3.92
CA GLN A 187 -10.94 -11.32 -3.01
C GLN A 187 -12.45 -11.04 -3.09
N ALA A 188 -12.83 -9.80 -3.36
CA ALA A 188 -14.22 -9.41 -3.61
C ALA A 188 -14.73 -9.85 -5.01
N GLY A 189 -13.91 -10.56 -5.80
CA GLY A 189 -14.26 -11.02 -7.15
C GLY A 189 -14.10 -9.97 -8.25
N LEU A 190 -13.49 -8.82 -7.93
CA LEU A 190 -13.26 -7.75 -8.90
C LEU A 190 -12.03 -8.04 -9.75
N ARG A 191 -12.19 -7.95 -11.06
CA ARG A 191 -11.07 -7.92 -12.03
C ARG A 191 -10.71 -6.47 -12.27
N ILE A 192 -9.56 -6.05 -11.78
CA ILE A 192 -9.16 -4.65 -11.80
C ILE A 192 -8.22 -4.34 -12.96
N THR A 193 -8.39 -3.15 -13.51
CA THR A 193 -7.51 -2.55 -14.53
C THR A 193 -6.91 -1.29 -13.94
N HIS A 194 -5.60 -1.14 -14.07
CA HIS A 194 -4.87 0.06 -13.68
C HIS A 194 -4.58 0.92 -14.92
N ARG A 195 -4.92 2.20 -14.84
CA ARG A 195 -4.51 3.21 -15.82
C ARG A 195 -3.77 4.30 -15.10
N GLU A 196 -2.56 4.60 -15.54
CA GLU A 196 -1.75 5.67 -14.99
C GLU A 196 -1.36 6.67 -16.08
N SER A 197 -1.49 7.93 -15.76
CA SER A 197 -1.06 9.05 -16.59
C SER A 197 0.00 9.83 -15.83
N VAL A 198 1.18 9.97 -16.44
CA VAL A 198 2.32 10.67 -15.86
C VAL A 198 2.45 12.02 -16.55
N GLY A 199 2.58 13.07 -15.78
CA GLY A 199 2.67 14.42 -16.33
C GLY A 199 3.25 15.43 -15.35
N VAL A 200 3.40 16.66 -15.86
CA VAL A 200 3.75 17.84 -15.07
C VAL A 200 2.46 18.60 -14.78
N PRO A 201 2.27 19.18 -13.57
CA PRO A 201 1.07 19.96 -13.25
C PRO A 201 0.83 21.06 -14.32
N PRO A 202 -0.41 21.21 -14.81
CA PRO A 202 -0.74 22.38 -15.61
C PRO A 202 -0.77 23.62 -14.70
N GLY A 203 0.00 24.63 -15.02
CA GLY A 203 -0.04 25.90 -14.30
C GLY A 203 1.17 26.76 -14.58
N PRO A 204 1.09 28.09 -14.35
CA PRO A 204 2.30 28.91 -14.34
C PRO A 204 3.25 28.27 -13.33
N ALA A 205 4.51 28.12 -13.75
CA ALA A 205 5.56 27.53 -12.95
C ALA A 205 5.38 27.99 -11.50
N ALA A 206 5.17 27.00 -10.63
CA ALA A 206 4.85 27.23 -9.23
C ALA A 206 5.68 28.38 -8.69
N THR A 207 5.06 29.23 -7.88
CA THR A 207 5.78 30.15 -7.00
C THR A 207 7.07 29.48 -6.55
N PRO A 208 8.22 30.12 -6.78
CA PRO A 208 9.50 29.53 -6.43
C PRO A 208 9.61 29.43 -4.91
N THR A 209 9.07 28.39 -4.36
CA THR A 209 9.53 27.91 -3.06
C THR A 209 10.89 27.27 -3.33
N GLY A 210 11.90 28.10 -3.44
CA GLY A 210 13.34 27.84 -3.30
C GLY A 210 14.03 26.70 -4.05
N ASP A 211 13.30 25.80 -4.71
CA ASP A 211 13.85 24.65 -5.42
C ASP A 211 13.08 24.54 -6.76
N GLY A 212 13.60 25.16 -7.80
CA GLY A 212 13.02 25.24 -9.16
C GLY A 212 12.94 23.90 -9.89
N ALA A 213 12.77 22.82 -9.18
CA ALA A 213 12.75 21.47 -9.71
C ALA A 213 11.33 21.07 -10.12
N ALA A 214 11.20 20.53 -11.33
CA ALA A 214 9.94 20.05 -11.88
C ALA A 214 9.32 18.98 -10.97
N ARG A 215 8.03 19.17 -10.63
CA ARG A 215 7.23 18.16 -9.91
C ARG A 215 6.64 17.19 -10.92
N LEU A 216 6.67 15.92 -10.61
CA LEU A 216 6.01 14.88 -11.39
C LEU A 216 4.71 14.48 -10.71
N ILE A 217 3.61 14.43 -11.46
CA ILE A 217 2.33 13.93 -10.98
C ILE A 217 1.98 12.66 -11.74
N VAL A 218 1.53 11.65 -11.01
CA VAL A 218 0.93 10.44 -11.55
C VAL A 218 -0.54 10.43 -11.16
N HIS A 219 -1.43 10.46 -12.17
CA HIS A 219 -2.86 10.26 -12.01
C HIS A 219 -3.19 8.80 -12.30
N ARG A 220 -3.62 8.06 -11.28
CA ARG A 220 -4.00 6.64 -11.36
C ARG A 220 -5.50 6.51 -11.27
N VAL A 221 -6.06 5.64 -12.10
CA VAL A 221 -7.44 5.19 -12.03
C VAL A 221 -7.44 3.67 -12.00
N VAL A 222 -8.01 3.09 -10.96
CA VAL A 222 -8.28 1.65 -10.86
C VAL A 222 -9.75 1.43 -11.14
N SER A 223 -10.07 0.60 -12.14
CA SER A 223 -11.43 0.32 -12.55
C SER A 223 -11.74 -1.18 -12.44
N ASP A 224 -13.02 -1.50 -12.27
CA ASP A 224 -13.53 -2.87 -12.30
C ASP A 224 -13.61 -3.40 -13.75
N GLN A 225 -14.13 -4.62 -13.92
CA GLN A 225 -14.35 -5.29 -15.20
C GLN A 225 -15.42 -4.60 -16.08
N HIS A 226 -16.20 -3.68 -15.54
CA HIS A 226 -17.23 -2.91 -16.23
C HIS A 226 -16.76 -1.50 -16.60
N GLY A 227 -15.53 -1.14 -16.20
CA GLY A 227 -14.95 0.19 -16.42
C GLY A 227 -15.34 1.24 -15.38
N HIS A 228 -16.04 0.86 -14.30
CA HIS A 228 -16.35 1.79 -13.22
C HIS A 228 -15.09 2.03 -12.38
N ALA A 229 -14.79 3.29 -12.13
CA ALA A 229 -13.68 3.62 -11.25
C ALA A 229 -13.97 3.12 -9.82
N LEU A 230 -13.03 2.37 -9.26
CA LEU A 230 -13.04 1.94 -7.86
C LEU A 230 -12.23 2.90 -6.99
N GLU A 231 -11.10 3.35 -7.51
CA GLU A 231 -10.17 4.23 -6.84
C GLU A 231 -9.56 5.18 -7.85
N ILE A 232 -9.41 6.45 -7.44
CA ILE A 232 -8.66 7.46 -8.19
C ILE A 232 -7.60 8.01 -7.22
N THR A 233 -6.34 8.01 -7.65
CA THR A 233 -5.22 8.51 -6.85
C THR A 233 -4.39 9.50 -7.64
N ASP A 234 -4.12 10.64 -7.02
CA ASP A 234 -3.08 11.57 -7.46
C ASP A 234 -1.83 11.38 -6.60
N ILE A 235 -0.70 11.15 -7.24
CA ILE A 235 0.59 10.96 -6.60
C ILE A 235 1.52 12.09 -7.07
N ASP A 236 2.02 12.84 -6.12
CA ASP A 236 2.91 13.97 -6.33
C ASP A 236 4.31 13.62 -5.84
N PHE A 237 5.28 13.68 -6.72
CA PHE A 237 6.68 13.41 -6.41
C PHE A 237 7.46 14.70 -6.31
N SER A 238 8.24 14.84 -5.24
CA SER A 238 9.21 15.91 -5.18
C SER A 238 10.37 15.63 -6.14
N ALA A 239 11.04 16.67 -6.60
CA ALA A 239 12.24 16.53 -7.42
C ALA A 239 13.39 15.78 -6.72
N ARG A 240 13.32 15.62 -5.41
CA ARG A 240 14.27 14.83 -4.59
C ARG A 240 13.92 13.35 -4.53
N SER A 241 12.79 12.95 -5.12
CA SER A 241 12.42 11.54 -5.21
C SER A 241 13.32 10.80 -6.20
N ALA A 242 13.66 9.56 -5.84
CA ALA A 242 14.24 8.64 -6.81
C ALA A 242 13.26 8.38 -7.97
N ALA A 243 13.80 7.95 -9.12
CA ALA A 243 13.03 7.72 -10.32
C ALA A 243 11.80 6.81 -10.07
N TRP A 244 10.69 7.15 -10.71
CA TRP A 244 9.54 6.26 -10.85
C TRP A 244 9.88 5.21 -11.90
N THR A 245 9.96 3.95 -11.52
CA THR A 245 10.28 2.86 -12.44
C THR A 245 9.06 1.97 -12.65
N TYR A 246 8.67 1.80 -13.89
CA TYR A 246 7.68 0.84 -14.33
C TYR A 246 8.37 -0.38 -14.93
N GLU A 247 7.87 -1.55 -14.59
CA GLU A 247 8.24 -2.80 -15.22
C GLU A 247 6.97 -3.48 -15.74
N PHE A 248 6.89 -3.69 -17.04
CA PHE A 248 5.84 -4.45 -17.66
C PHE A 248 6.40 -5.81 -18.11
N SER A 249 5.69 -6.89 -17.79
CA SER A 249 5.85 -8.17 -18.46
C SER A 249 4.68 -8.35 -19.42
N ALA A 250 4.96 -8.54 -20.68
CA ALA A 250 3.98 -8.91 -21.72
C ALA A 250 3.68 -10.41 -21.61
#